data_64156aa872bd5c7d9d1970a45898c1e1
#
_entry.id   64156aa872bd5c7d9d1970a45898c1e1
#
_cell.length_a   1.000
_cell.length_b   1.000
_cell.length_c   1.000
_cell.angle_alpha   90.00
_cell.angle_beta   90.00
_cell.angle_gamma   90.00
#
_symmetry.space_group_name_H-M   'P 1'
#
loop_
_entity.id
_entity.type
_entity.pdbx_description
1 polymer ?
#
loop_
_entity_poly.entity_id
_entity_poly.type
_entity_poly.pdbx_seq_one_letter_code
_entity_poly.pdbx_strand_id
1 'polypeptide(L)'
;LTFSGGEETGEVMEDSGIGMSSLLFYLPVLVATNIGLVVFNMIPAFPMDGGRIFRSLLAMRIGRVQATKWASWLGQSIAVFFILFGFWQNAFTLAIIGFFVFTTARSENTMVQLDDLLRRFKARDLMRPQFTRLNISDWMQTPIDLLKQGLERHFLVFDMSDRLVGALDEEDIVSAMKKHDLSTEIARYVQRVEVVRPDETLQYVFYLLRQRGHSIIGV
;
A
#
# COMPACT_ATOMS: atom_id res chain seq x y z
N LEU A 1 12.86 -63.69 49.81
CA LEU A 1 13.26 -62.62 48.91
C LEU A 1 12.76 -62.99 47.55
N THR A 2 11.49 -62.65 47.25
CA THR A 2 10.85 -62.79 45.96
C THR A 2 10.78 -61.40 45.30
N PHE A 3 11.48 -61.24 44.19
CA PHE A 3 11.47 -60.06 43.33
C PHE A 3 10.29 -60.25 42.37
N SER A 4 9.25 -59.47 42.56
CA SER A 4 8.18 -59.30 41.58
C SER A 4 8.47 -57.95 40.85
N GLY A 5 8.94 -58.07 39.68
CA GLY A 5 9.18 -56.95 38.82
C GLY A 5 8.82 -57.33 37.37
N GLY A 6 7.71 -56.89 36.90
CA GLY A 6 7.31 -57.11 35.51
C GLY A 6 5.84 -56.87 35.35
N GLU A 7 5.47 -55.66 34.89
CA GLU A 7 4.26 -55.33 34.15
C GLU A 7 3.95 -53.85 34.28
N GLU A 8 4.82 -53.00 33.69
CA GLU A 8 4.51 -51.59 33.44
C GLU A 8 5.22 -51.09 32.15
N THR A 9 5.02 -51.78 31.05
CA THR A 9 5.51 -51.26 29.74
C THR A 9 4.49 -51.46 28.62
N GLY A 10 3.19 -51.43 28.94
CA GLY A 10 2.11 -51.72 28.01
C GLY A 10 1.17 -50.53 27.66
N GLU A 11 1.30 -49.36 28.30
CA GLU A 11 0.24 -48.35 28.24
C GLU A 11 0.69 -46.95 27.72
N VAL A 12 1.74 -46.82 26.97
CA VAL A 12 2.20 -45.51 26.46
C VAL A 12 2.18 -45.38 24.91
N MET A 13 1.54 -46.30 24.21
CA MET A 13 1.48 -46.22 22.73
C MET A 13 0.06 -46.20 22.14
N GLU A 14 -0.93 -45.67 22.83
CA GLU A 14 -2.31 -45.66 22.32
C GLU A 14 -2.99 -44.29 22.28
N ASP A 15 -2.24 -43.17 22.16
CA ASP A 15 -2.84 -41.82 22.05
C ASP A 15 -2.19 -40.96 20.99
N SER A 16 -1.94 -41.47 19.80
CA SER A 16 -1.69 -40.70 18.57
C SER A 16 -2.58 -41.16 17.42
N GLY A 17 -3.68 -41.81 17.73
CA GLY A 17 -4.71 -42.19 16.79
C GLY A 17 -5.68 -41.03 16.56
N ILE A 18 -5.36 -40.08 15.67
CA ILE A 18 -6.44 -39.44 14.87
C ILE A 18 -7.07 -40.61 14.15
N GLY A 19 -8.12 -41.16 14.76
CA GLY A 19 -8.71 -42.39 14.28
C GLY A 19 -9.12 -42.31 12.84
N MET A 20 -8.93 -43.32 12.04
CA MET A 20 -9.35 -43.43 10.63
C MET A 20 -10.78 -42.94 10.44
N SER A 21 -11.64 -43.11 11.46
CA SER A 21 -13.00 -42.58 11.51
C SER A 21 -13.06 -41.02 11.53
N SER A 22 -12.15 -40.36 12.22
CA SER A 22 -12.06 -38.91 12.26
C SER A 22 -11.60 -38.37 10.90
N LEU A 23 -10.60 -38.99 10.29
CA LEU A 23 -10.14 -38.60 8.94
C LEU A 23 -11.25 -38.77 7.89
N LEU A 24 -12.02 -39.86 7.95
CA LEU A 24 -13.16 -40.10 7.06
C LEU A 24 -14.28 -39.07 7.25
N PHE A 25 -14.43 -38.50 8.44
CA PHE A 25 -15.40 -37.43 8.71
C PHE A 25 -14.89 -36.06 8.22
N TYR A 26 -13.61 -35.71 8.48
CA TYR A 26 -13.06 -34.43 8.12
C TYR A 26 -12.80 -34.27 6.62
N LEU A 27 -12.49 -35.35 5.90
CA LEU A 27 -12.20 -35.28 4.47
C LEU A 27 -13.36 -34.74 3.62
N PRO A 28 -14.61 -35.21 3.76
CA PRO A 28 -15.76 -34.64 3.06
C PRO A 28 -16.00 -33.16 3.40
N VAL A 29 -15.85 -32.77 4.65
CA VAL A 29 -16.00 -31.38 5.09
C VAL A 29 -14.92 -30.51 4.47
N LEU A 30 -13.67 -30.98 4.44
CA LEU A 30 -12.57 -30.26 3.80
C LEU A 30 -12.82 -30.10 2.29
N VAL A 31 -13.25 -31.13 1.62
CA VAL A 31 -13.57 -31.09 0.18
C VAL A 31 -14.74 -30.14 -0.08
N ALA A 32 -15.82 -30.22 0.67
CA ALA A 32 -16.97 -29.34 0.54
C ALA A 32 -16.59 -27.87 0.76
N THR A 33 -15.77 -27.60 1.77
CA THR A 33 -15.29 -26.24 2.06
C THR A 33 -14.42 -25.71 0.92
N ASN A 34 -13.51 -26.53 0.38
CA ASN A 34 -12.67 -26.09 -0.75
C ASN A 34 -13.49 -25.87 -2.03
N ILE A 35 -14.48 -26.72 -2.31
CA ILE A 35 -15.41 -26.47 -3.42
C ILE A 35 -16.17 -25.16 -3.21
N GLY A 36 -16.67 -24.90 -2.00
CA GLY A 36 -17.33 -23.65 -1.64
C GLY A 36 -16.43 -22.43 -1.86
N LEU A 37 -15.16 -22.50 -1.45
CA LEU A 37 -14.17 -21.45 -1.68
C LEU A 37 -13.91 -21.19 -3.18
N VAL A 38 -13.81 -22.25 -3.98
CA VAL A 38 -13.64 -22.13 -5.44
C VAL A 38 -14.85 -21.45 -6.05
N VAL A 39 -16.06 -21.89 -5.73
CA VAL A 39 -17.31 -21.31 -6.23
C VAL A 39 -17.42 -19.85 -5.83
N PHE A 40 -17.12 -19.52 -4.57
CA PHE A 40 -17.11 -18.15 -4.08
C PHE A 40 -16.09 -17.26 -4.82
N ASN A 41 -14.89 -17.77 -5.06
CA ASN A 41 -13.85 -17.04 -5.81
C ASN A 41 -14.14 -16.90 -7.30
N MET A 42 -15.04 -17.72 -7.88
CA MET A 42 -15.48 -17.60 -9.28
C MET A 42 -16.57 -16.53 -9.49
N ILE A 43 -17.10 -15.92 -8.42
CA ILE A 43 -18.05 -14.81 -8.53
C ILE A 43 -17.40 -13.66 -9.33
N PRO A 44 -18.05 -13.13 -10.39
CA PRO A 44 -17.45 -12.14 -11.30
C PRO A 44 -17.47 -10.73 -10.70
N ALA A 45 -17.00 -10.59 -9.45
CA ALA A 45 -17.02 -9.36 -8.69
C ALA A 45 -15.75 -9.20 -7.83
N PHE A 46 -15.30 -7.96 -7.60
CA PHE A 46 -14.22 -7.73 -6.63
C PHE A 46 -14.73 -7.94 -5.18
N PRO A 47 -13.85 -8.45 -4.29
CA PRO A 47 -12.40 -8.71 -4.44
C PRO A 47 -12.04 -10.14 -4.90
N MET A 48 -12.99 -10.93 -5.40
CA MET A 48 -12.78 -12.32 -5.78
C MET A 48 -11.96 -12.44 -7.07
N ASP A 49 -11.35 -13.63 -7.31
CA ASP A 49 -10.55 -13.88 -8.51
C ASP A 49 -11.41 -13.86 -9.79
N GLY A 50 -12.66 -14.29 -9.71
CA GLY A 50 -13.64 -14.15 -10.79
C GLY A 50 -13.85 -12.69 -11.22
N GLY A 51 -13.76 -11.74 -10.29
CA GLY A 51 -13.80 -10.31 -10.59
C GLY A 51 -12.61 -9.83 -11.42
N ARG A 52 -11.43 -10.38 -11.19
CA ARG A 52 -10.22 -10.09 -11.99
C ARG A 52 -10.35 -10.64 -13.41
N ILE A 53 -10.87 -11.86 -13.57
CA ILE A 53 -11.16 -12.46 -14.88
C ILE A 53 -12.21 -11.62 -15.62
N PHE A 54 -13.32 -11.31 -14.95
CA PHE A 54 -14.40 -10.48 -15.50
C PHE A 54 -13.88 -9.12 -15.95
N ARG A 55 -13.08 -8.44 -15.11
CA ARG A 55 -12.45 -7.17 -15.46
C ARG A 55 -11.57 -7.30 -16.69
N SER A 56 -10.74 -8.36 -16.78
CA SER A 56 -9.82 -8.56 -17.90
C SER A 56 -10.56 -8.73 -19.22
N LEU A 57 -11.60 -9.54 -19.22
CA LEU A 57 -12.46 -9.75 -20.38
C LEU A 57 -13.20 -8.46 -20.79
N LEU A 58 -13.75 -7.77 -19.82
CA LEU A 58 -14.49 -6.54 -20.06
C LEU A 58 -13.56 -5.40 -20.51
N ALA A 59 -12.34 -5.35 -19.99
CA ALA A 59 -11.33 -4.35 -20.35
C ALA A 59 -10.92 -4.42 -21.82
N MET A 60 -11.03 -5.57 -22.46
CA MET A 60 -10.76 -5.73 -23.90
C MET A 60 -11.75 -4.95 -24.76
N ARG A 61 -12.96 -4.66 -24.26
CA ARG A 61 -14.01 -3.94 -24.99
C ARG A 61 -14.19 -2.51 -24.54
N ILE A 62 -14.19 -2.24 -23.26
CA ILE A 62 -14.52 -0.92 -22.68
C ILE A 62 -13.36 -0.20 -21.98
N GLY A 63 -12.17 -0.83 -21.98
CA GLY A 63 -10.98 -0.29 -21.32
C GLY A 63 -10.90 -0.60 -19.83
N ARG A 64 -9.67 -0.53 -19.28
CA ARG A 64 -9.32 -1.00 -17.93
C ARG A 64 -10.08 -0.28 -16.83
N VAL A 65 -10.17 1.05 -16.90
CA VAL A 65 -10.82 1.88 -15.85
C VAL A 65 -12.31 1.59 -15.75
N GLN A 66 -13.00 1.56 -16.90
CA GLN A 66 -14.43 1.27 -16.94
C GLN A 66 -14.73 -0.15 -16.49
N ALA A 67 -13.95 -1.14 -16.94
CA ALA A 67 -14.09 -2.52 -16.52
C ALA A 67 -13.93 -2.71 -15.01
N THR A 68 -12.92 -2.04 -14.42
CA THR A 68 -12.71 -2.07 -12.96
C THR A 68 -13.87 -1.45 -12.23
N LYS A 69 -14.42 -0.32 -12.73
CA LYS A 69 -15.58 0.34 -12.14
C LYS A 69 -16.81 -0.58 -12.10
N TRP A 70 -17.10 -1.30 -13.18
CA TRP A 70 -18.18 -2.26 -13.24
C TRP A 70 -17.99 -3.45 -12.30
N ALA A 71 -16.79 -4.05 -12.29
CA ALA A 71 -16.48 -5.17 -11.39
C ALA A 71 -16.55 -4.75 -9.91
N SER A 72 -16.10 -3.55 -9.58
CA SER A 72 -16.18 -2.98 -8.23
C SER A 72 -17.63 -2.69 -7.82
N TRP A 73 -18.44 -2.12 -8.72
CA TRP A 73 -19.85 -1.86 -8.45
C TRP A 73 -20.61 -3.16 -8.17
N LEU A 74 -20.37 -4.20 -8.96
CA LEU A 74 -20.98 -5.51 -8.74
C LEU A 74 -20.57 -6.09 -7.38
N GLY A 75 -19.27 -6.00 -7.03
CA GLY A 75 -18.77 -6.43 -5.73
C GLY A 75 -19.40 -5.69 -4.56
N GLN A 76 -19.55 -4.37 -4.68
CA GLN A 76 -20.22 -3.54 -3.67
C GLN A 76 -21.71 -3.91 -3.52
N SER A 77 -22.42 -4.20 -4.62
CA SER A 77 -23.80 -4.63 -4.58
C SER A 77 -23.99 -5.95 -3.84
N ILE A 78 -23.12 -6.94 -4.12
CA ILE A 78 -23.11 -8.24 -3.42
C ILE A 78 -22.78 -8.03 -1.93
N ALA A 79 -21.82 -7.16 -1.63
CA ALA A 79 -21.46 -6.84 -0.26
C ALA A 79 -22.60 -6.23 0.55
N VAL A 80 -23.33 -5.28 -0.04
CA VAL A 80 -24.54 -4.70 0.59
C VAL A 80 -25.60 -5.77 0.84
N PHE A 81 -25.80 -6.67 -0.12
CA PHE A 81 -26.71 -7.80 0.06
C PHE A 81 -26.26 -8.68 1.24
N PHE A 82 -24.99 -9.01 1.38
CA PHE A 82 -24.49 -9.80 2.50
C PHE A 82 -24.66 -9.09 3.85
N ILE A 83 -24.47 -7.78 3.90
CA ILE A 83 -24.70 -6.98 5.12
C ILE A 83 -26.17 -7.06 5.53
N LEU A 84 -27.09 -6.75 4.60
CA LEU A 84 -28.52 -6.72 4.90
C LEU A 84 -29.06 -8.11 5.27
N PHE A 85 -28.66 -9.14 4.51
CA PHE A 85 -29.06 -10.52 4.77
C PHE A 85 -28.46 -11.05 6.07
N GLY A 86 -27.21 -10.68 6.40
CA GLY A 86 -26.56 -11.02 7.65
C GLY A 86 -27.29 -10.46 8.87
N PHE A 87 -27.74 -9.21 8.80
CA PHE A 87 -28.57 -8.61 9.85
C PHE A 87 -29.94 -9.28 9.97
N TRP A 88 -30.58 -9.59 8.85
CA TRP A 88 -31.88 -10.24 8.87
C TRP A 88 -31.83 -11.63 9.50
N GLN A 89 -30.81 -12.41 9.21
CA GLN A 89 -30.63 -13.78 9.73
C GLN A 89 -29.93 -13.84 11.09
N ASN A 90 -29.63 -12.69 11.73
CA ASN A 90 -28.80 -12.60 12.94
C ASN A 90 -27.38 -13.26 12.76
N ALA A 91 -26.93 -13.33 11.51
CA ALA A 91 -25.62 -13.89 11.14
C ALA A 91 -24.58 -12.77 11.05
N PHE A 92 -24.13 -12.22 12.19
CA PHE A 92 -23.21 -11.09 12.26
C PHE A 92 -21.90 -11.33 11.50
N THR A 93 -21.41 -12.57 11.47
CA THR A 93 -20.22 -12.94 10.70
C THR A 93 -20.40 -12.63 9.22
N LEU A 94 -21.59 -12.90 8.65
CA LEU A 94 -21.89 -12.60 7.25
C LEU A 94 -21.90 -11.08 6.98
N ALA A 95 -22.43 -10.29 7.91
CA ALA A 95 -22.42 -8.83 7.82
C ALA A 95 -20.99 -8.28 7.86
N ILE A 96 -20.11 -8.83 8.71
CA ILE A 96 -18.69 -8.45 8.78
C ILE A 96 -17.97 -8.80 7.47
N ILE A 97 -18.21 -9.98 6.92
CA ILE A 97 -17.67 -10.37 5.61
C ILE A 97 -18.14 -9.41 4.52
N GLY A 98 -19.43 -9.06 4.50
CA GLY A 98 -19.97 -8.09 3.56
C GLY A 98 -19.29 -6.72 3.68
N PHE A 99 -19.07 -6.23 4.89
CA PHE A 99 -18.33 -4.97 5.11
C PHE A 99 -16.90 -5.03 4.58
N PHE A 100 -16.20 -6.12 4.83
CA PHE A 100 -14.84 -6.33 4.30
C PHE A 100 -14.81 -6.37 2.77
N VAL A 101 -15.74 -7.10 2.16
CA VAL A 101 -15.88 -7.17 0.68
C VAL A 101 -16.18 -5.78 0.11
N PHE A 102 -17.05 -4.99 0.75
CA PHE A 102 -17.39 -3.64 0.30
C PHE A 102 -16.19 -2.70 0.29
N THR A 103 -15.43 -2.67 1.41
CA THR A 103 -14.25 -1.80 1.54
C THR A 103 -13.16 -2.18 0.55
N THR A 104 -12.91 -3.48 0.38
CA THR A 104 -11.89 -3.98 -0.55
C THR A 104 -12.27 -3.72 -2.02
N ALA A 105 -13.53 -3.96 -2.40
CA ALA A 105 -14.00 -3.67 -3.76
C ALA A 105 -13.90 -2.17 -4.10
N ARG A 106 -14.14 -1.28 -3.12
CA ARG A 106 -14.01 0.17 -3.29
C ARG A 106 -12.53 0.58 -3.45
N SER A 107 -11.64 0.03 -2.65
CA SER A 107 -10.20 0.38 -2.69
C SER A 107 -9.56 0.00 -4.02
N GLU A 108 -9.90 -1.15 -4.60
CA GLU A 108 -9.40 -1.59 -5.90
C GLU A 108 -9.75 -0.60 -7.03
N ASN A 109 -10.99 -0.09 -7.04
CA ASN A 109 -11.42 0.91 -8.01
C ASN A 109 -10.63 2.23 -7.87
N THR A 110 -10.42 2.69 -6.63
CA THR A 110 -9.64 3.92 -6.37
C THR A 110 -8.19 3.79 -6.82
N MET A 111 -7.55 2.65 -6.56
CA MET A 111 -6.18 2.38 -6.98
C MET A 111 -6.02 2.43 -8.50
N VAL A 112 -6.92 1.80 -9.25
CA VAL A 112 -6.86 1.77 -10.70
C VAL A 112 -7.10 3.16 -11.31
N GLN A 113 -8.01 3.96 -10.73
CA GLN A 113 -8.23 5.33 -11.18
C GLN A 113 -7.01 6.21 -10.92
N LEU A 114 -6.38 6.09 -9.75
CA LEU A 114 -5.16 6.82 -9.42
C LEU A 114 -4.01 6.45 -10.38
N ASP A 115 -3.80 5.14 -10.63
CA ASP A 115 -2.79 4.66 -11.57
C ASP A 115 -3.00 5.23 -12.98
N ASP A 116 -4.24 5.27 -13.47
CA ASP A 116 -4.57 5.84 -14.77
C ASP A 116 -4.31 7.36 -14.83
N LEU A 117 -4.65 8.08 -13.78
CA LEU A 117 -4.36 9.51 -13.67
C LEU A 117 -2.85 9.78 -13.69
N LEU A 118 -2.09 9.06 -12.85
CA LEU A 118 -0.64 9.21 -12.78
C LEU A 118 0.09 8.89 -14.09
N ARG A 119 -0.49 8.03 -14.94
CA ARG A 119 0.04 7.74 -16.29
C ARG A 119 -0.24 8.83 -17.30
N ARG A 120 -1.36 9.56 -17.13
CA ARG A 120 -1.77 10.62 -18.07
C ARG A 120 -1.00 11.91 -17.87
N PHE A 121 -0.62 12.23 -16.63
CA PHE A 121 0.09 13.44 -16.30
C PHE A 121 1.62 13.23 -16.31
N LYS A 122 2.34 14.28 -16.70
CA LYS A 122 3.79 14.32 -16.74
C LYS A 122 4.35 15.19 -15.61
N ALA A 123 5.63 15.03 -15.31
CA ALA A 123 6.31 15.83 -14.28
C ALA A 123 6.10 17.33 -14.50
N ARG A 124 6.22 17.82 -15.75
CA ARG A 124 6.01 19.20 -16.13
C ARG A 124 4.62 19.76 -15.80
N ASP A 125 3.60 18.91 -15.72
CA ASP A 125 2.22 19.34 -15.47
C ASP A 125 1.99 19.71 -13.99
N LEU A 126 2.83 19.21 -13.10
CA LEU A 126 2.77 19.45 -11.66
C LEU A 126 4.03 20.10 -11.07
N MET A 127 5.08 20.32 -11.86
CA MET A 127 6.27 20.96 -11.36
C MET A 127 5.97 22.41 -10.95
N ARG A 128 6.63 22.84 -9.90
CA ARG A 128 6.54 24.21 -9.40
C ARG A 128 7.61 25.08 -10.09
N PRO A 129 7.24 26.03 -10.96
CA PRO A 129 8.23 26.82 -11.70
C PRO A 129 8.95 27.86 -10.83
N GLN A 130 8.33 28.27 -9.72
CA GLN A 130 8.89 29.23 -8.78
C GLN A 130 9.21 28.52 -7.46
N PHE A 131 10.46 28.56 -7.07
CA PHE A 131 10.97 28.01 -5.82
C PHE A 131 12.14 28.84 -5.33
N THR A 132 12.36 28.83 -4.02
CA THR A 132 13.49 29.50 -3.41
C THR A 132 14.77 28.67 -3.59
N ARG A 133 15.80 29.29 -4.14
CA ARG A 133 17.12 28.71 -4.33
C ARG A 133 17.98 29.00 -3.11
N LEU A 134 18.63 27.98 -2.58
CA LEU A 134 19.65 28.14 -1.56
C LEU A 134 21.01 27.79 -2.14
N ASN A 135 22.05 28.48 -1.69
CA ASN A 135 23.41 28.14 -2.03
C ASN A 135 23.99 27.17 -0.98
N ILE A 136 24.81 26.23 -1.42
CA ILE A 136 25.43 25.25 -0.53
C ILE A 136 26.27 25.92 0.58
N SER A 137 26.80 27.11 0.33
CA SER A 137 27.57 27.92 1.28
C SER A 137 26.72 28.79 2.20
N ASP A 138 25.40 28.81 2.03
CA ASP A 138 24.51 29.55 2.91
C ASP A 138 24.51 28.97 4.32
N TRP A 139 24.23 29.83 5.30
CA TRP A 139 24.10 29.42 6.69
C TRP A 139 22.71 28.83 6.95
N MET A 140 22.62 27.87 7.86
CA MET A 140 21.37 27.19 8.25
C MET A 140 20.31 28.17 8.76
N GLN A 141 20.70 29.35 9.22
CA GLN A 141 19.77 30.40 9.61
C GLN A 141 18.83 30.83 8.49
N THR A 142 19.32 30.89 7.23
CA THR A 142 18.55 31.32 6.07
C THR A 142 17.31 30.44 5.82
N PRO A 143 17.42 29.11 5.63
CA PRO A 143 16.25 28.24 5.45
C PRO A 143 15.34 28.20 6.69
N ILE A 144 15.89 28.36 7.90
CA ILE A 144 15.08 28.45 9.12
C ILE A 144 14.16 29.67 9.09
N ASP A 145 14.65 30.81 8.69
CA ASP A 145 13.85 32.04 8.65
C ASP A 145 12.81 31.98 7.54
N LEU A 146 13.13 31.35 6.39
CA LEU A 146 12.17 31.06 5.32
C LEU A 146 11.09 30.08 5.76
N LEU A 147 11.46 29.04 6.50
CA LEU A 147 10.51 28.07 7.05
C LEU A 147 9.55 28.72 8.05
N LYS A 148 10.03 29.61 8.93
CA LYS A 148 9.21 30.36 9.89
C LYS A 148 8.20 31.28 9.19
N GLN A 149 8.53 31.81 8.03
CA GLN A 149 7.61 32.61 7.21
C GLN A 149 6.51 31.77 6.55
N GLY A 150 6.62 30.42 6.60
CA GLY A 150 5.62 29.50 6.08
C GLY A 150 5.51 29.45 4.56
N LEU A 151 6.47 30.00 3.84
CA LEU A 151 6.45 30.12 2.39
C LEU A 151 6.76 28.76 1.70
N GLU A 152 7.78 28.06 2.20
CA GLU A 152 8.24 26.79 1.64
C GLU A 152 8.72 25.86 2.76
N ARG A 153 8.59 24.55 2.52
CA ARG A 153 9.05 23.50 3.45
C ARG A 153 10.23 22.70 2.91
N HIS A 154 10.49 22.85 1.63
CA HIS A 154 11.47 22.10 0.88
C HIS A 154 12.26 23.05 0.01
N PHE A 155 13.57 22.94 0.05
CA PHE A 155 14.48 23.86 -0.66
C PHE A 155 15.43 23.06 -1.55
N LEU A 156 15.65 23.55 -2.76
CA LEU A 156 16.68 23.03 -3.66
C LEU A 156 17.97 23.83 -3.41
N VAL A 157 19.08 23.08 -3.30
CA VAL A 157 20.40 23.63 -2.98
C VAL A 157 21.31 23.53 -4.20
N PHE A 158 21.92 24.65 -4.55
CA PHE A 158 22.79 24.81 -5.73
C PHE A 158 24.22 25.14 -5.29
N ASP A 159 25.20 24.82 -6.15
CA ASP A 159 26.58 25.24 -6.01
C ASP A 159 26.80 26.65 -6.61
N MET A 160 28.04 27.16 -6.47
CA MET A 160 28.44 28.44 -7.07
C MET A 160 28.39 28.44 -8.61
N SER A 161 28.31 27.27 -9.24
CA SER A 161 28.22 27.11 -10.69
C SER A 161 26.78 26.90 -11.15
N ASP A 162 25.78 27.19 -10.31
CA ASP A 162 24.33 27.01 -10.56
C ASP A 162 23.95 25.54 -10.86
N ARG A 163 24.70 24.58 -10.34
CA ARG A 163 24.37 23.15 -10.46
C ARG A 163 23.60 22.69 -9.24
N LEU A 164 22.55 21.92 -9.46
CA LEU A 164 21.79 21.32 -8.38
C LEU A 164 22.66 20.29 -7.63
N VAL A 165 22.90 20.53 -6.35
CA VAL A 165 23.70 19.67 -5.45
C VAL A 165 22.79 18.72 -4.69
N GLY A 166 21.60 19.19 -4.28
CA GLY A 166 20.67 18.40 -3.50
C GLY A 166 19.47 19.20 -3.02
N ALA A 167 18.84 18.70 -1.98
CA ALA A 167 17.70 19.34 -1.36
C ALA A 167 17.87 19.39 0.17
N LEU A 168 17.11 20.27 0.79
CA LEU A 168 17.00 20.43 2.24
C LEU A 168 15.53 20.39 2.61
N ASP A 169 15.14 19.41 3.42
CA ASP A 169 13.77 19.19 3.84
C ASP A 169 13.49 19.84 5.20
N GLU A 170 12.21 20.06 5.51
CA GLU A 170 11.76 20.57 6.81
C GLU A 170 12.33 19.74 7.97
N GLU A 171 12.40 18.41 7.83
CA GLU A 171 12.94 17.52 8.87
C GLU A 171 14.42 17.78 9.16
N ASP A 172 15.21 18.04 8.12
CA ASP A 172 16.63 18.36 8.23
C ASP A 172 16.82 19.71 8.94
N ILE A 173 16.00 20.71 8.58
CA ILE A 173 16.02 22.04 9.21
C ILE A 173 15.65 21.94 10.69
N VAL A 174 14.58 21.20 11.02
CA VAL A 174 14.16 20.97 12.41
C VAL A 174 15.22 20.20 13.19
N SER A 175 15.90 19.25 12.55
CA SER A 175 17.03 18.52 13.17
C SER A 175 18.19 19.46 13.50
N ALA A 176 18.55 20.36 12.58
CA ALA A 176 19.58 21.37 12.82
C ALA A 176 19.20 22.32 13.96
N MET A 177 17.93 22.76 14.01
CA MET A 177 17.43 23.61 15.11
C MET A 177 17.53 22.90 16.47
N LYS A 178 17.19 21.62 16.55
CA LYS A 178 17.31 20.83 17.79
C LYS A 178 18.75 20.67 18.27
N LYS A 179 19.70 20.61 17.33
CA LYS A 179 21.14 20.50 17.62
C LYS A 179 21.80 21.84 17.88
N HIS A 180 21.06 22.97 17.78
CA HIS A 180 21.56 24.33 17.88
C HIS A 180 22.66 24.68 16.86
N ASP A 181 22.64 24.01 15.71
CA ASP A 181 23.60 24.17 14.61
C ASP A 181 23.22 25.34 13.67
N LEU A 182 22.81 26.47 14.22
CA LEU A 182 22.29 27.62 13.45
C LEU A 182 23.38 28.32 12.62
N SER A 183 24.62 28.26 13.09
CA SER A 183 25.80 28.86 12.44
C SER A 183 26.57 27.84 11.59
N THR A 184 25.96 26.79 11.20
CA THR A 184 26.57 25.75 10.33
C THR A 184 26.15 25.97 8.88
N GLU A 185 27.04 25.67 7.93
CA GLU A 185 26.71 25.70 6.51
C GLU A 185 25.66 24.65 6.17
N ILE A 186 24.79 24.96 5.22
CA ILE A 186 23.74 24.06 4.69
C ILE A 186 24.35 22.75 4.16
N ALA A 187 25.56 22.80 3.61
CA ALA A 187 26.28 21.66 3.04
C ALA A 187 26.25 20.39 3.91
N ARG A 188 26.19 20.55 5.25
CA ARG A 188 26.20 19.44 6.21
C ARG A 188 24.87 18.66 6.24
N TYR A 189 23.78 19.27 5.85
CA TYR A 189 22.43 18.73 5.96
C TYR A 189 21.79 18.45 4.60
N VAL A 190 22.45 18.83 3.49
CA VAL A 190 21.94 18.61 2.14
C VAL A 190 21.88 17.11 1.84
N GLN A 191 20.70 16.68 1.42
CA GLN A 191 20.48 15.32 0.93
C GLN A 191 20.52 15.31 -0.60
N ARG A 192 20.98 14.19 -1.17
CA ARG A 192 20.95 14.02 -2.63
C ARG A 192 19.51 13.97 -3.11
N VAL A 193 19.22 14.67 -4.18
CA VAL A 193 17.93 14.69 -4.84
C VAL A 193 18.02 13.96 -6.18
N GLU A 194 17.01 13.18 -6.50
CA GLU A 194 16.87 12.60 -7.84
C GLU A 194 16.33 13.66 -8.79
N VAL A 195 16.82 13.63 -10.03
CA VAL A 195 16.36 14.55 -11.09
C VAL A 195 15.67 13.72 -12.15
N VAL A 196 14.47 14.12 -12.55
CA VAL A 196 13.71 13.48 -13.60
C VAL A 196 13.51 14.43 -14.78
N ARG A 197 13.23 13.87 -15.95
CA ARG A 197 12.91 14.68 -17.12
C ARG A 197 11.49 15.24 -17.03
N PRO A 198 11.23 16.44 -17.54
CA PRO A 198 9.89 17.03 -17.55
C PRO A 198 8.83 16.17 -18.25
N ASP A 199 9.25 15.32 -19.18
CA ASP A 199 8.35 14.44 -19.95
C ASP A 199 8.06 13.10 -19.28
N GLU A 200 8.72 12.77 -18.15
CA GLU A 200 8.45 11.55 -17.40
C GLU A 200 7.03 11.55 -16.82
N THR A 201 6.46 10.35 -16.71
CA THR A 201 5.11 10.19 -16.16
C THR A 201 5.12 10.40 -14.64
N LEU A 202 4.03 10.93 -14.10
CA LEU A 202 3.89 11.07 -12.65
C LEU A 202 3.92 9.71 -11.93
N GLN A 203 3.53 8.63 -12.60
CA GLN A 203 3.66 7.28 -12.04
C GLN A 203 5.12 6.96 -11.69
N TYR A 204 6.06 7.29 -12.59
CA TYR A 204 7.49 7.09 -12.35
C TYR A 204 8.02 8.01 -11.24
N VAL A 205 7.60 9.28 -11.25
CA VAL A 205 7.95 10.24 -10.19
C VAL A 205 7.47 9.75 -8.81
N PHE A 206 6.22 9.32 -8.71
CA PHE A 206 5.68 8.74 -7.47
C PHE A 206 6.39 7.47 -7.02
N TYR A 207 6.77 6.62 -7.97
CA TYR A 207 7.57 5.42 -7.67
C TYR A 207 8.91 5.77 -7.03
N LEU A 208 9.63 6.76 -7.60
CA LEU A 208 10.92 7.22 -7.06
C LEU A 208 10.77 7.83 -5.66
N LEU A 209 9.78 8.71 -5.45
CA LEU A 209 9.48 9.32 -4.15
C LEU A 209 9.24 8.25 -3.09
N ARG A 210 8.42 7.23 -3.41
CA ARG A 210 8.07 6.18 -2.47
C ARG A 210 9.22 5.22 -2.16
N GLN A 211 10.03 4.88 -3.17
CA GLN A 211 11.11 3.91 -3.02
C GLN A 211 12.28 4.47 -2.21
N ARG A 212 12.59 5.74 -2.38
CA ARG A 212 13.74 6.40 -1.78
C ARG A 212 13.43 7.22 -0.53
N GLY A 213 12.15 7.37 -0.18
CA GLY A 213 11.73 8.19 0.97
C GLY A 213 12.03 9.68 0.81
N HIS A 214 12.25 10.15 -0.42
CA HIS A 214 12.49 11.57 -0.68
C HIS A 214 11.16 12.33 -0.72
N SER A 215 11.19 13.55 -0.20
CA SER A 215 10.03 14.45 -0.23
C SER A 215 10.01 15.32 -1.50
N ILE A 216 11.13 15.38 -2.24
CA ILE A 216 11.33 16.25 -3.41
C ILE A 216 12.02 15.49 -4.53
N ILE A 217 11.68 15.87 -5.76
CA ILE A 217 12.39 15.47 -6.98
C ILE A 217 12.65 16.73 -7.81
N GLY A 218 13.87 16.88 -8.32
CA GLY A 218 14.22 17.90 -9.30
C GLY A 218 13.63 17.57 -10.68
N VAL A 219 13.18 18.58 -11.45
CA VAL A 219 12.64 18.42 -12.81
C VAL A 219 13.40 19.33 -13.76
#